data_246b3db983b89e9a2a4398aa65d5f311
#
_entry.id   246b3db983b89e9a2a4398aa65d5f311
#
_cell.length_a   1.000
_cell.length_b   1.000
_cell.length_c   1.000
_cell.angle_alpha   90.00
_cell.angle_beta   90.00
_cell.angle_gamma   90.00
#
_symmetry.space_group_name_H-M   'P 1'
#
loop_
_entity.id
_entity.type
_entity.pdbx_description
1 polymer ?
#
loop_
_entity_poly.entity_id
_entity_poly.type
_entity_poly.pdbx_seq_one_letter_code
_entity_poly.pdbx_strand_id
1 'polypeptide(L)'
;MTAQGGSGPRLVLVGAGDHGRGTLEIVRARLAAGLDAPGPLGFVDDDAARHGTTVGGLPVLGGVDWLIARAAGGAAESAAGPPLVALLALSTPQAKRSLAGRLGAAGVRFASAVHPSAILGAGTTVGEGAVVGAGVVVAYDTAIGRHATINLNATVGHDCVVGDYATIAPGVNITGRVTLGEGVLIQTNATVVPGLALGAWARIGPGAVVLKDVPPGEFWFGNPARRMPELG
;
A
#
# COMPACT_ATOMS: atom_id res chain seq x y z
N MET A 1 -17.39 -26.16 2.95
CA MET A 1 -18.01 -24.91 3.43
C MET A 1 -18.24 -24.03 2.23
N THR A 2 -19.50 -23.93 1.80
CA THR A 2 -19.94 -23.19 0.60
C THR A 2 -19.75 -21.69 0.83
N ALA A 3 -19.00 -21.04 -0.05
CA ALA A 3 -18.88 -19.59 -0.08
C ALA A 3 -20.29 -18.98 -0.28
N GLN A 4 -20.81 -18.31 0.72
CA GLN A 4 -21.99 -17.46 0.57
C GLN A 4 -21.62 -16.36 -0.40
N GLY A 5 -22.31 -16.31 -1.55
CA GLY A 5 -22.21 -15.24 -2.54
C GLY A 5 -22.75 -13.94 -1.94
N GLY A 6 -21.89 -13.22 -1.24
CA GLY A 6 -22.22 -11.90 -0.70
C GLY A 6 -22.44 -10.92 -1.85
N SER A 7 -23.50 -10.13 -1.79
CA SER A 7 -23.83 -9.06 -2.73
C SER A 7 -22.87 -7.85 -2.67
N GLY A 8 -21.83 -7.92 -1.84
CA GLY A 8 -20.84 -6.85 -1.64
C GLY A 8 -19.79 -6.77 -2.75
N PRO A 9 -19.00 -5.69 -2.77
CA PRO A 9 -17.96 -5.49 -3.78
C PRO A 9 -16.90 -6.61 -3.75
N ARG A 10 -16.31 -6.90 -4.90
CA ARG A 10 -15.22 -7.88 -5.05
C ARG A 10 -13.88 -7.15 -5.24
N LEU A 11 -12.85 -7.65 -4.59
CA LEU A 11 -11.53 -7.05 -4.59
C LEU A 11 -10.69 -7.60 -5.74
N VAL A 12 -10.07 -6.70 -6.50
CA VAL A 12 -9.01 -7.02 -7.46
C VAL A 12 -7.69 -6.44 -6.94
N LEU A 13 -6.71 -7.30 -6.73
CA LEU A 13 -5.36 -6.91 -6.34
C LEU A 13 -4.56 -6.52 -7.60
N VAL A 14 -3.96 -5.33 -7.60
CA VAL A 14 -3.16 -4.82 -8.71
C VAL A 14 -1.69 -5.07 -8.43
N GLY A 15 -1.09 -6.01 -9.17
CA GLY A 15 0.25 -6.56 -8.94
C GLY A 15 0.22 -7.97 -8.36
N ALA A 16 0.69 -8.95 -9.14
CA ALA A 16 0.68 -10.38 -8.83
C ALA A 16 2.05 -10.93 -8.40
N GLY A 17 3.00 -10.04 -8.03
CA GLY A 17 4.31 -10.39 -7.49
C GLY A 17 4.27 -10.73 -5.99
N ASP A 18 5.45 -10.81 -5.36
CA ASP A 18 5.57 -11.16 -3.93
C ASP A 18 4.84 -10.18 -3.02
N HIS A 19 4.87 -8.87 -3.36
CA HIS A 19 4.13 -7.87 -2.61
C HIS A 19 2.62 -8.06 -2.74
N GLY A 20 2.14 -8.45 -3.93
CA GLY A 20 0.75 -8.81 -4.17
C GLY A 20 0.31 -9.98 -3.32
N ARG A 21 1.13 -11.01 -3.25
CA ARG A 21 0.89 -12.18 -2.42
C ARG A 21 0.82 -11.82 -0.93
N GLY A 22 1.76 -10.98 -0.45
CA GLY A 22 1.74 -10.49 0.94
C GLY A 22 0.50 -9.65 1.25
N THR A 23 0.06 -8.79 0.33
CA THR A 23 -1.17 -8.00 0.48
C THR A 23 -2.43 -8.88 0.52
N LEU A 24 -2.47 -9.96 -0.27
CA LEU A 24 -3.56 -10.94 -0.20
C LEU A 24 -3.68 -11.57 1.20
N GLU A 25 -2.55 -11.87 1.86
CA GLU A 25 -2.59 -12.44 3.22
C GLU A 25 -3.18 -11.44 4.24
N ILE A 26 -2.94 -10.14 4.09
CA ILE A 26 -3.58 -9.10 4.92
C ILE A 26 -5.11 -9.13 4.72
N VAL A 27 -5.57 -9.21 3.48
CA VAL A 27 -7.01 -9.28 3.16
C VAL A 27 -7.63 -10.55 3.75
N ARG A 28 -6.97 -11.69 3.61
CA ARG A 28 -7.43 -12.98 4.18
C ARG A 28 -7.50 -12.95 5.70
N ALA A 29 -6.51 -12.37 6.36
CA ALA A 29 -6.49 -12.21 7.81
C ALA A 29 -7.68 -11.37 8.29
N ARG A 30 -8.03 -10.28 7.56
CA ARG A 30 -9.23 -9.47 7.88
C ARG A 30 -10.50 -10.28 7.78
N LEU A 31 -10.68 -11.01 6.69
CA LEU A 31 -11.87 -11.86 6.48
C LEU A 31 -11.96 -12.96 7.54
N ALA A 32 -10.86 -13.61 7.87
CA ALA A 32 -10.79 -14.64 8.90
C ALA A 32 -11.12 -14.10 10.30
N ALA A 33 -10.80 -12.82 10.56
CA ALA A 33 -11.16 -12.12 11.79
C ALA A 33 -12.60 -11.60 11.81
N GLY A 34 -13.40 -11.85 10.78
CA GLY A 34 -14.78 -11.35 10.66
C GLY A 34 -14.88 -9.83 10.46
N LEU A 35 -13.79 -9.18 10.07
CA LEU A 35 -13.78 -7.75 9.79
C LEU A 35 -14.31 -7.49 8.38
N ASP A 36 -14.98 -6.35 8.18
CA ASP A 36 -15.49 -5.95 6.89
C ASP A 36 -14.33 -5.75 5.89
N ALA A 37 -14.38 -6.52 4.81
CA ALA A 37 -13.45 -6.44 3.70
C ALA A 37 -14.08 -7.03 2.43
N PRO A 38 -13.85 -6.44 1.25
CA PRO A 38 -14.32 -7.04 0.01
C PRO A 38 -13.61 -8.37 -0.26
N GLY A 39 -14.39 -9.39 -0.65
CA GLY A 39 -13.86 -10.72 -0.95
C GLY A 39 -12.93 -10.67 -2.17
N PRO A 40 -11.71 -11.26 -2.11
CA PRO A 40 -10.76 -11.22 -3.22
C PRO A 40 -11.28 -12.04 -4.41
N LEU A 41 -11.26 -11.43 -5.60
CA LEU A 41 -11.62 -12.05 -6.86
C LEU A 41 -10.40 -12.64 -7.58
N GLY A 42 -9.31 -11.90 -7.62
CA GLY A 42 -8.09 -12.26 -8.33
C GLY A 42 -7.09 -11.10 -8.37
N PHE A 43 -6.10 -11.29 -9.22
CA PHE A 43 -5.08 -10.30 -9.49
C PHE A 43 -5.20 -9.76 -10.92
N VAL A 44 -4.68 -8.55 -11.14
CA VAL A 44 -4.27 -8.07 -12.47
C VAL A 44 -2.80 -7.69 -12.42
N ASP A 45 -2.07 -7.97 -13.51
CA ASP A 45 -0.66 -7.67 -13.64
C ASP A 45 -0.33 -7.40 -15.10
N ASP A 46 0.43 -6.35 -15.41
CA ASP A 46 0.78 -6.00 -16.79
C ASP A 46 1.88 -6.92 -17.38
N ASP A 47 2.49 -7.80 -16.55
CA ASP A 47 3.34 -8.89 -17.04
C ASP A 47 2.47 -10.01 -17.66
N ALA A 48 2.43 -10.04 -18.99
CA ALA A 48 1.63 -11.02 -19.75
C ALA A 48 2.00 -12.48 -19.43
N ALA A 49 3.24 -12.75 -18.98
CA ALA A 49 3.65 -14.11 -18.60
C ALA A 49 2.90 -14.62 -17.35
N ARG A 50 2.29 -13.75 -16.60
CA ARG A 50 1.49 -14.09 -15.41
C ARG A 50 0.02 -14.35 -15.72
N HIS A 51 -0.47 -13.91 -16.88
CA HIS A 51 -1.90 -14.05 -17.23
C HIS A 51 -2.32 -15.52 -17.26
N GLY A 52 -3.49 -15.81 -16.68
CA GLY A 52 -4.02 -17.17 -16.57
C GLY A 52 -3.31 -18.05 -15.53
N THR A 53 -2.25 -17.56 -14.88
CA THR A 53 -1.63 -18.29 -13.76
C THR A 53 -2.39 -18.06 -12.45
N THR A 54 -1.94 -18.72 -11.39
CA THR A 54 -2.55 -18.63 -10.06
C THR A 54 -1.53 -18.14 -9.06
N VAL A 55 -1.88 -17.12 -8.27
CA VAL A 55 -1.06 -16.57 -7.19
C VAL A 55 -1.84 -16.67 -5.88
N GLY A 56 -1.27 -17.35 -4.88
CA GLY A 56 -1.95 -17.56 -3.60
C GLY A 56 -3.33 -18.23 -3.73
N GLY A 57 -3.55 -19.09 -4.73
CA GLY A 57 -4.85 -19.75 -4.97
C GLY A 57 -5.90 -18.87 -5.66
N LEU A 58 -5.54 -17.68 -6.15
CA LEU A 58 -6.41 -16.80 -6.92
C LEU A 58 -5.87 -16.59 -8.33
N PRO A 59 -6.75 -16.47 -9.35
CA PRO A 59 -6.33 -16.28 -10.74
C PRO A 59 -5.71 -14.91 -10.98
N VAL A 60 -4.77 -14.83 -11.93
CA VAL A 60 -4.36 -13.61 -12.58
C VAL A 60 -5.26 -13.40 -13.79
N LEU A 61 -6.18 -12.43 -13.71
CA LEU A 61 -7.31 -12.21 -14.62
C LEU A 61 -6.90 -11.56 -15.95
N GLY A 62 -5.73 -10.93 -15.99
CA GLY A 62 -5.19 -10.20 -17.13
C GLY A 62 -4.37 -9.00 -16.71
N GLY A 63 -4.10 -8.06 -17.61
CA GLY A 63 -3.45 -6.78 -17.34
C GLY A 63 -4.38 -5.78 -16.67
N VAL A 64 -3.85 -4.62 -16.30
CA VAL A 64 -4.63 -3.52 -15.70
C VAL A 64 -5.78 -3.08 -16.61
N ASP A 65 -5.61 -3.17 -17.93
CA ASP A 65 -6.68 -2.83 -18.90
C ASP A 65 -7.91 -3.73 -18.77
N TRP A 66 -7.75 -4.97 -18.31
CA TRP A 66 -8.89 -5.84 -17.99
C TRP A 66 -9.80 -5.21 -16.93
N LEU A 67 -9.20 -4.65 -15.87
CA LEU A 67 -9.95 -3.99 -14.80
C LEU A 67 -10.59 -2.68 -15.28
N ILE A 68 -9.86 -1.90 -16.08
CA ILE A 68 -10.36 -0.65 -16.68
C ILE A 68 -11.58 -0.93 -17.58
N ALA A 69 -11.51 -1.93 -18.47
CA ALA A 69 -12.60 -2.30 -19.33
C ALA A 69 -13.87 -2.71 -18.55
N ARG A 70 -13.69 -3.46 -17.46
CA ARG A 70 -14.79 -3.84 -16.58
C ARG A 70 -15.40 -2.66 -15.82
N ALA A 71 -14.60 -1.68 -15.42
CA ALA A 71 -15.09 -0.46 -14.78
C ALA A 71 -15.84 0.44 -15.79
N ALA A 72 -15.35 0.54 -17.04
CA ALA A 72 -15.91 1.35 -18.10
C ALA A 72 -17.21 0.75 -18.72
N GLY A 73 -17.41 -0.57 -18.64
CA GLY A 73 -18.54 -1.29 -19.24
C GLY A 73 -19.91 -0.90 -18.70
N GLY A 74 -19.98 -0.02 -17.70
CA GLY A 74 -21.20 0.58 -17.16
C GLY A 74 -22.25 -0.43 -16.69
N ALA A 75 -23.47 0.03 -16.45
CA ALA A 75 -24.60 -0.75 -15.95
C ALA A 75 -25.04 -1.92 -16.84
N ALA A 76 -24.65 -1.99 -18.10
CA ALA A 76 -25.05 -3.06 -19.02
C ALA A 76 -24.29 -4.39 -18.79
N GLU A 77 -23.00 -4.35 -18.41
CA GLU A 77 -22.25 -5.54 -17.99
C GLU A 77 -22.24 -5.73 -16.46
N SER A 78 -22.49 -4.69 -15.70
CA SER A 78 -22.72 -4.70 -14.24
C SER A 78 -23.99 -5.51 -13.86
N ALA A 79 -24.89 -5.78 -14.79
CA ALA A 79 -26.03 -6.69 -14.54
C ALA A 79 -25.61 -8.14 -14.25
N ALA A 80 -24.32 -8.50 -14.40
CA ALA A 80 -23.81 -9.87 -14.25
C ALA A 80 -22.91 -10.09 -13.04
N GLY A 81 -22.66 -9.10 -12.16
CA GLY A 81 -21.80 -9.34 -10.98
C GLY A 81 -21.67 -8.16 -10.03
N PRO A 82 -21.14 -8.39 -8.83
CA PRO A 82 -20.95 -7.36 -7.82
C PRO A 82 -19.91 -6.32 -8.28
N PRO A 83 -19.99 -5.05 -7.78
CA PRO A 83 -19.06 -3.99 -8.14
C PRO A 83 -17.60 -4.38 -7.78
N LEU A 84 -16.65 -3.95 -8.61
CA LEU A 84 -15.23 -4.19 -8.38
C LEU A 84 -14.60 -3.01 -7.65
N VAL A 85 -13.69 -3.31 -6.74
CA VAL A 85 -12.77 -2.35 -6.10
C VAL A 85 -11.35 -2.84 -6.24
N ALA A 86 -10.40 -1.91 -6.35
CA ALA A 86 -8.98 -2.23 -6.51
C ALA A 86 -8.21 -2.04 -5.19
N LEU A 87 -7.12 -2.78 -5.03
CA LEU A 87 -6.09 -2.51 -4.03
C LEU A 87 -4.72 -2.62 -4.71
N LEU A 88 -3.94 -1.53 -4.67
CA LEU A 88 -2.60 -1.52 -5.24
C LEU A 88 -1.66 -2.33 -4.35
N ALA A 89 -1.18 -3.44 -4.87
CA ALA A 89 -0.31 -4.38 -4.17
C ALA A 89 1.12 -4.30 -4.73
N LEU A 90 1.70 -3.11 -4.65
CA LEU A 90 2.99 -2.72 -5.21
C LEU A 90 3.86 -2.03 -4.16
N SER A 91 5.17 -2.28 -4.21
CA SER A 91 6.15 -1.66 -3.32
C SER A 91 6.70 -0.32 -3.84
N THR A 92 6.67 -0.10 -5.16
CA THR A 92 7.25 1.07 -5.82
C THR A 92 6.29 2.26 -5.80
N PRO A 93 6.62 3.39 -5.13
CA PRO A 93 5.76 4.55 -5.02
C PRO A 93 5.32 5.14 -6.37
N GLN A 94 6.25 5.22 -7.33
CA GLN A 94 5.98 5.74 -8.68
C GLN A 94 4.95 4.89 -9.44
N ALA A 95 5.08 3.56 -9.35
CA ALA A 95 4.12 2.65 -9.96
C ALA A 95 2.73 2.78 -9.31
N LYS A 96 2.66 2.92 -7.98
CA LYS A 96 1.40 3.17 -7.26
C LYS A 96 0.72 4.44 -7.75
N ARG A 97 1.45 5.56 -7.84
CA ARG A 97 0.91 6.84 -8.32
C ARG A 97 0.38 6.73 -9.76
N SER A 98 1.17 6.15 -10.64
CA SER A 98 0.80 5.98 -12.06
C SER A 98 -0.48 5.16 -12.21
N LEU A 99 -0.55 4.00 -11.54
CA LEU A 99 -1.70 3.10 -11.63
C LEU A 99 -2.93 3.64 -10.90
N ALA A 100 -2.75 4.31 -9.74
CA ALA A 100 -3.86 4.99 -9.08
C ALA A 100 -4.50 6.05 -9.98
N GLY A 101 -3.69 6.87 -10.66
CA GLY A 101 -4.18 7.87 -11.60
C GLY A 101 -4.92 7.24 -12.78
N ARG A 102 -4.35 6.19 -13.39
CA ARG A 102 -4.90 5.50 -14.53
C ARG A 102 -6.25 4.80 -14.22
N LEU A 103 -6.30 4.09 -13.10
CA LEU A 103 -7.50 3.40 -12.62
C LEU A 103 -8.56 4.40 -12.13
N GLY A 104 -8.16 5.44 -11.40
CA GLY A 104 -9.07 6.48 -10.92
C GLY A 104 -9.74 7.25 -12.06
N ALA A 105 -8.99 7.57 -13.14
CA ALA A 105 -9.54 8.20 -14.34
C ALA A 105 -10.58 7.31 -15.05
N ALA A 106 -10.49 5.99 -14.88
CA ALA A 106 -11.47 5.02 -15.38
C ALA A 106 -12.63 4.77 -14.40
N GLY A 107 -12.72 5.51 -13.28
CA GLY A 107 -13.79 5.37 -12.29
C GLY A 107 -13.64 4.18 -11.34
N VAL A 108 -12.49 3.51 -11.32
CA VAL A 108 -12.22 2.42 -10.37
C VAL A 108 -12.06 3.01 -8.96
N ARG A 109 -12.81 2.48 -8.00
CA ARG A 109 -12.67 2.81 -6.56
C ARG A 109 -11.63 1.92 -5.90
N PHE A 110 -11.05 2.41 -4.81
CA PHE A 110 -10.02 1.67 -4.10
C PHE A 110 -10.49 1.25 -2.70
N ALA A 111 -10.05 0.06 -2.30
CA ALA A 111 -10.19 -0.42 -0.93
C ALA A 111 -8.88 -0.23 -0.18
N SER A 112 -8.96 -0.08 1.14
CA SER A 112 -7.81 -0.12 2.04
C SER A 112 -7.77 -1.46 2.79
N ALA A 113 -6.57 -1.89 3.19
CA ALA A 113 -6.41 -3.11 3.97
C ALA A 113 -5.51 -2.87 5.19
N VAL A 114 -6.06 -3.06 6.38
CA VAL A 114 -5.33 -2.98 7.66
C VAL A 114 -5.34 -4.37 8.30
N HIS A 115 -4.17 -4.96 8.55
CA HIS A 115 -4.08 -6.28 9.17
C HIS A 115 -4.70 -6.26 10.58
N PRO A 116 -5.42 -7.31 11.01
CA PRO A 116 -6.07 -7.33 12.33
C PRO A 116 -5.14 -7.18 13.52
N SER A 117 -3.85 -7.54 13.37
CA SER A 117 -2.83 -7.36 14.41
C SER A 117 -2.16 -5.99 14.39
N ALA A 118 -2.51 -5.09 13.48
CA ALA A 118 -2.02 -3.72 13.51
C ALA A 118 -2.72 -2.94 14.62
N ILE A 119 -1.96 -2.10 15.32
CA ILE A 119 -2.46 -1.21 16.37
C ILE A 119 -2.45 0.21 15.81
N LEU A 120 -3.61 0.84 15.73
CA LEU A 120 -3.76 2.24 15.34
C LEU A 120 -4.25 3.05 16.54
N GLY A 121 -3.45 4.01 16.97
CA GLY A 121 -3.77 4.88 18.10
C GLY A 121 -4.94 5.82 17.81
N ALA A 122 -5.49 6.42 18.85
CA ALA A 122 -6.61 7.35 18.74
C ALA A 122 -6.24 8.54 17.82
N GLY A 123 -7.21 9.05 17.04
CA GLY A 123 -7.00 10.15 16.10
C GLY A 123 -6.26 9.73 14.81
N THR A 124 -5.80 8.48 14.68
CA THR A 124 -5.14 8.00 13.44
C THR A 124 -6.16 7.86 12.32
N THR A 125 -5.81 8.42 11.15
CA THR A 125 -6.61 8.29 9.92
C THR A 125 -5.89 7.44 8.88
N VAL A 126 -6.66 6.66 8.10
CA VAL A 126 -6.14 5.80 7.04
C VAL A 126 -6.76 6.22 5.72
N GLY A 127 -5.94 6.66 4.79
CA GLY A 127 -6.35 7.09 3.45
C GLY A 127 -6.82 5.93 2.57
N GLU A 128 -7.60 6.26 1.55
CA GLU A 128 -8.08 5.31 0.55
C GLU A 128 -6.92 4.56 -0.12
N GLY A 129 -7.07 3.26 -0.32
CA GLY A 129 -6.05 2.44 -0.97
C GLY A 129 -4.81 2.13 -0.10
N ALA A 130 -4.77 2.57 1.15
CA ALA A 130 -3.64 2.30 2.03
C ALA A 130 -3.58 0.84 2.48
N VAL A 131 -2.36 0.33 2.65
CA VAL A 131 -2.08 -1.03 3.13
C VAL A 131 -1.25 -0.96 4.41
N VAL A 132 -1.75 -1.57 5.49
CA VAL A 132 -1.06 -1.64 6.78
C VAL A 132 -0.86 -3.10 7.17
N GLY A 133 0.40 -3.50 7.29
CA GLY A 133 0.84 -4.89 7.51
C GLY A 133 0.67 -5.39 8.94
N ALA A 134 0.98 -6.68 9.12
CA ALA A 134 0.93 -7.32 10.44
C ALA A 134 1.96 -6.73 11.40
N GLY A 135 1.57 -6.58 12.67
CA GLY A 135 2.46 -6.10 13.74
C GLY A 135 2.85 -4.63 13.64
N VAL A 136 2.24 -3.87 12.71
CA VAL A 136 2.43 -2.41 12.62
C VAL A 136 1.83 -1.74 13.85
N VAL A 137 2.56 -0.80 14.43
CA VAL A 137 2.08 0.05 15.51
C VAL A 137 2.15 1.50 15.07
N VAL A 138 1.01 2.17 15.01
CA VAL A 138 0.89 3.61 14.75
C VAL A 138 0.37 4.26 16.02
N ALA A 139 1.08 5.25 16.53
CA ALA A 139 0.66 6.00 17.70
C ALA A 139 -0.48 6.99 17.34
N TYR A 140 -0.91 7.76 18.30
CA TYR A 140 -2.06 8.66 18.18
C TYR A 140 -1.81 9.84 17.22
N ASP A 141 -2.90 10.46 16.74
CA ASP A 141 -2.93 11.69 15.93
C ASP A 141 -2.03 11.63 14.67
N THR A 142 -1.97 10.48 14.01
CA THR A 142 -1.17 10.25 12.82
C THR A 142 -2.04 10.10 11.57
N ALA A 143 -1.69 10.80 10.49
CA ALA A 143 -2.37 10.71 9.21
C ALA A 143 -1.60 9.80 8.25
N ILE A 144 -2.25 8.73 7.76
CA ILE A 144 -1.72 7.84 6.72
C ILE A 144 -2.38 8.21 5.39
N GLY A 145 -1.58 8.63 4.42
CA GLY A 145 -2.03 9.09 3.11
C GLY A 145 -2.59 7.99 2.21
N ARG A 146 -3.16 8.39 1.08
CA ARG A 146 -3.77 7.48 0.09
C ARG A 146 -2.69 6.59 -0.53
N HIS A 147 -3.04 5.31 -0.72
CA HIS A 147 -2.14 4.31 -1.30
C HIS A 147 -0.79 4.17 -0.58
N ALA A 148 -0.66 4.68 0.63
CA ALA A 148 0.51 4.46 1.44
C ALA A 148 0.60 2.98 1.86
N THR A 149 1.81 2.47 1.97
CA THR A 149 2.07 1.10 2.44
C THR A 149 2.95 1.17 3.68
N ILE A 150 2.47 0.61 4.79
CA ILE A 150 3.25 0.42 6.01
C ILE A 150 3.41 -1.09 6.21
N ASN A 151 4.62 -1.58 6.04
CA ASN A 151 4.92 -3.01 6.02
C ASN A 151 5.10 -3.59 7.44
N LEU A 152 5.31 -4.91 7.45
CA LEU A 152 5.38 -5.75 8.64
C LEU A 152 6.25 -5.14 9.76
N ASN A 153 5.73 -5.12 10.99
CA ASN A 153 6.47 -4.71 12.21
C ASN A 153 7.09 -3.29 12.15
N ALA A 154 6.63 -2.44 11.24
CA ALA A 154 7.04 -1.03 11.26
C ALA A 154 6.32 -0.28 12.38
N THR A 155 6.98 0.76 12.92
CA THR A 155 6.39 1.65 13.91
C THR A 155 6.33 3.07 13.39
N VAL A 156 5.22 3.78 13.67
CA VAL A 156 5.04 5.20 13.38
C VAL A 156 4.62 5.91 14.64
N GLY A 157 5.38 6.90 15.03
CA GLY A 157 5.15 7.70 16.22
C GLY A 157 3.91 8.59 16.12
N HIS A 158 3.68 9.35 17.17
CA HIS A 158 2.56 10.29 17.29
C HIS A 158 2.76 11.56 16.45
N ASP A 159 1.67 12.23 16.11
CA ASP A 159 1.67 13.51 15.36
C ASP A 159 2.45 13.40 14.03
N CYS A 160 2.41 12.26 13.36
CA CYS A 160 3.09 12.04 12.09
C CYS A 160 2.16 12.24 10.90
N VAL A 161 2.76 12.61 9.78
CA VAL A 161 2.09 12.62 8.46
C VAL A 161 2.85 11.68 7.54
N VAL A 162 2.17 10.65 7.06
CA VAL A 162 2.67 9.76 6.01
C VAL A 162 2.01 10.16 4.71
N GLY A 163 2.77 10.71 3.77
CA GLY A 163 2.27 11.22 2.49
C GLY A 163 1.68 10.13 1.59
N ASP A 164 0.89 10.56 0.60
CA ASP A 164 0.31 9.67 -0.41
C ASP A 164 1.39 8.83 -1.10
N TYR A 165 1.08 7.59 -1.43
CA TYR A 165 1.97 6.63 -2.10
C TYR A 165 3.25 6.28 -1.34
N ALA A 166 3.51 6.81 -0.16
CA ALA A 166 4.68 6.46 0.62
C ALA A 166 4.77 4.95 0.85
N THR A 167 6.00 4.44 0.89
CA THR A 167 6.26 3.02 1.20
C THR A 167 7.25 2.94 2.35
N ILE A 168 6.78 2.40 3.46
CA ILE A 168 7.53 2.14 4.67
C ILE A 168 7.77 0.63 4.74
N ALA A 169 9.02 0.20 4.55
CA ALA A 169 9.41 -1.20 4.49
C ALA A 169 9.39 -1.89 5.87
N PRO A 170 9.53 -3.22 5.93
CA PRO A 170 9.48 -3.95 7.19
C PRO A 170 10.49 -3.45 8.24
N GLY A 171 10.05 -3.39 9.50
CA GLY A 171 10.90 -3.05 10.64
C GLY A 171 11.39 -1.59 10.69
N VAL A 172 10.88 -0.72 9.86
CA VAL A 172 11.20 0.72 9.90
C VAL A 172 10.64 1.34 11.18
N ASN A 173 11.42 2.22 11.81
CA ASN A 173 11.01 2.95 13.00
C ASN A 173 10.94 4.45 12.70
N ILE A 174 9.74 5.00 12.65
CA ILE A 174 9.48 6.43 12.54
C ILE A 174 9.05 6.93 13.91
N THR A 175 9.77 7.90 14.44
CA THR A 175 9.45 8.44 15.76
C THR A 175 8.44 9.59 15.67
N GLY A 176 8.14 10.27 16.76
CA GLY A 176 7.07 11.28 16.79
C GLY A 176 7.34 12.56 15.97
N ARG A 177 6.29 13.19 15.47
CA ARG A 177 6.28 14.48 14.75
C ARG A 177 7.11 14.47 13.46
N VAL A 178 7.12 13.34 12.74
CA VAL A 178 7.80 13.20 11.45
C VAL A 178 6.78 13.44 10.32
N THR A 179 7.22 14.21 9.33
CA THR A 179 6.45 14.40 8.09
C THR A 179 7.16 13.71 6.93
N LEU A 180 6.47 12.75 6.31
CA LEU A 180 6.91 12.12 5.07
C LEU A 180 6.11 12.71 3.92
N GLY A 181 6.81 13.24 2.91
CA GLY A 181 6.20 13.74 1.69
C GLY A 181 5.63 12.63 0.79
N GLU A 182 4.97 13.04 -0.28
CA GLU A 182 4.43 12.11 -1.30
C GLU A 182 5.52 11.17 -1.82
N GLY A 183 5.22 9.89 -1.94
CA GLY A 183 6.08 8.90 -2.57
C GLY A 183 7.41 8.62 -1.85
N VAL A 184 7.56 9.01 -0.60
CA VAL A 184 8.75 8.68 0.19
C VAL A 184 8.91 7.16 0.29
N LEU A 185 10.13 6.67 0.05
CA LEU A 185 10.47 5.26 0.19
C LEU A 185 11.49 5.09 1.32
N ILE A 186 11.10 4.42 2.39
CA ILE A 186 11.99 4.08 3.50
C ILE A 186 12.19 2.57 3.50
N GLN A 187 13.44 2.13 3.34
CA GLN A 187 13.78 0.73 3.25
C GLN A 187 13.97 0.08 4.64
N THR A 188 14.00 -1.25 4.63
CA THR A 188 13.96 -2.13 5.81
C THR A 188 14.89 -1.68 6.95
N ASN A 189 14.35 -1.69 8.17
CA ASN A 189 15.07 -1.39 9.43
C ASN A 189 15.68 0.02 9.52
N ALA A 190 15.29 0.96 8.67
CA ALA A 190 15.73 2.35 8.84
C ALA A 190 15.02 3.01 10.02
N THR A 191 15.67 4.02 10.60
CA THR A 191 15.15 4.80 11.72
C THR A 191 15.14 6.29 11.38
N VAL A 192 14.05 6.99 11.70
CA VAL A 192 13.88 8.44 11.53
C VAL A 192 13.65 9.05 12.92
N VAL A 193 14.56 9.95 13.35
CA VAL A 193 14.44 10.60 14.67
C VAL A 193 13.34 11.67 14.70
N PRO A 194 12.89 12.13 15.89
CA PRO A 194 11.71 12.99 16.02
C PRO A 194 11.83 14.34 15.30
N GLY A 195 10.68 14.83 14.81
CA GLY A 195 10.51 16.18 14.33
C GLY A 195 11.06 16.46 12.93
N LEU A 196 11.44 15.44 12.17
CA LEU A 196 12.05 15.59 10.86
C LEU A 196 11.02 15.63 9.73
N ALA A 197 11.41 16.28 8.63
CA ALA A 197 10.72 16.27 7.35
C ALA A 197 11.55 15.52 6.29
N LEU A 198 10.94 14.52 5.65
CA LEU A 198 11.47 13.87 4.46
C LEU A 198 10.66 14.35 3.28
N GLY A 199 11.31 15.08 2.36
CA GLY A 199 10.67 15.68 1.19
C GLY A 199 10.10 14.63 0.24
N ALA A 200 9.15 15.04 -0.61
CA ALA A 200 8.50 14.16 -1.57
C ALA A 200 9.53 13.37 -2.41
N TRP A 201 9.26 12.07 -2.60
CA TRP A 201 10.10 11.16 -3.37
C TRP A 201 11.50 10.90 -2.79
N ALA A 202 11.78 11.36 -1.57
CA ALA A 202 13.01 11.01 -0.88
C ALA A 202 13.11 9.49 -0.66
N ARG A 203 14.31 8.96 -0.74
CA ARG A 203 14.60 7.53 -0.55
C ARG A 203 15.58 7.34 0.59
N ILE A 204 15.25 6.45 1.51
CA ILE A 204 16.10 6.09 2.64
C ILE A 204 16.51 4.64 2.51
N GLY A 205 17.80 4.38 2.48
CA GLY A 205 18.37 3.04 2.34
C GLY A 205 18.17 2.16 3.58
N PRO A 206 18.36 0.84 3.45
CA PRO A 206 18.12 -0.11 4.53
C PRO A 206 19.06 0.14 5.71
N GLY A 207 18.54 0.03 6.95
CA GLY A 207 19.31 0.23 8.18
C GLY A 207 19.83 1.64 8.41
N ALA A 208 19.42 2.62 7.61
CA ALA A 208 19.87 4.00 7.75
C ALA A 208 19.28 4.66 9.00
N VAL A 209 20.05 5.55 9.64
CA VAL A 209 19.60 6.37 10.77
C VAL A 209 19.58 7.84 10.34
N VAL A 210 18.38 8.37 10.11
CA VAL A 210 18.16 9.74 9.63
C VAL A 210 18.09 10.68 10.82
N LEU A 211 19.04 11.62 10.89
CA LEU A 211 19.22 12.56 12.00
C LEU A 211 18.93 14.01 11.62
N LYS A 212 18.54 14.30 10.39
CA LYS A 212 18.18 15.63 9.90
C LYS A 212 17.23 15.52 8.70
N ASP A 213 16.60 16.62 8.34
CA ASP A 213 15.70 16.70 7.21
C ASP A 213 16.35 16.20 5.91
N VAL A 214 15.54 15.54 5.08
CA VAL A 214 15.96 15.02 3.78
C VAL A 214 15.23 15.81 2.68
N PRO A 215 15.95 16.50 1.79
CA PRO A 215 15.34 17.20 0.67
C PRO A 215 14.56 16.28 -0.29
N PRO A 216 13.60 16.83 -1.06
CA PRO A 216 12.84 16.06 -2.03
C PRO A 216 13.74 15.34 -3.06
N GLY A 217 13.39 14.10 -3.41
CA GLY A 217 14.06 13.29 -4.43
C GLY A 217 15.41 12.72 -4.03
N GLU A 218 15.99 13.13 -2.93
CA GLU A 218 17.32 12.67 -2.54
C GLU A 218 17.32 11.23 -2.01
N PHE A 219 18.45 10.54 -2.24
CA PHE A 219 18.73 9.22 -1.65
C PHE A 219 19.74 9.35 -0.51
N TRP A 220 19.35 8.85 0.67
CA TRP A 220 20.18 8.86 1.88
C TRP A 220 20.38 7.45 2.40
N PHE A 221 21.63 7.16 2.85
CA PHE A 221 22.00 5.84 3.34
C PHE A 221 23.06 5.93 4.46
N GLY A 222 23.15 4.90 5.29
CA GLY A 222 24.15 4.72 6.35
C GLY A 222 23.68 5.13 7.74
N ASN A 223 24.55 4.95 8.72
CA ASN A 223 24.36 5.33 10.13
C ASN A 223 25.57 6.12 10.62
N PRO A 224 25.47 7.45 10.80
CA PRO A 224 24.33 8.30 10.48
C PRO A 224 24.10 8.41 8.94
N ALA A 225 22.85 8.59 8.54
CA ALA A 225 22.52 8.70 7.13
C ALA A 225 23.13 9.93 6.46
N ARG A 226 23.61 9.77 5.24
CA ARG A 226 24.18 10.83 4.40
C ARG A 226 23.60 10.72 3.00
N ARG A 227 23.55 11.86 2.30
CA ARG A 227 23.18 11.90 0.91
C ARG A 227 24.13 11.02 0.10
N MET A 228 23.55 10.17 -0.72
CA MET A 228 24.29 9.35 -1.69
C MET A 228 24.16 9.98 -3.07
N PRO A 229 25.23 9.93 -3.92
CA PRO A 229 25.09 10.27 -5.31
C PRO A 229 24.08 9.34 -5.98
N GLU A 230 23.37 9.84 -6.99
CA GLU A 230 22.53 8.96 -7.81
C GLU A 230 23.44 7.91 -8.45
N LEU A 231 23.16 6.65 -8.17
CA LEU A 231 23.75 5.55 -8.93
C LEU A 231 23.07 5.60 -10.29
N GLY A 232 23.83 6.06 -11.32
CA GLY A 232 23.40 6.15 -12.71
C GLY A 232 22.97 4.78 -13.28
#